data_971a206490b56842d613e9160e5879e8
#
_entry.id   971a206490b56842d613e9160e5879e8
#
_cell.length_a   1.000
_cell.length_b   1.000
_cell.length_c   1.000
_cell.angle_alpha   90.00
_cell.angle_beta   90.00
_cell.angle_gamma   90.00
#
_symmetry.space_group_name_H-M   'P 1'
#
loop_
_entity.id
_entity.type
_entity.pdbx_description
1 polymer ?
#
loop_
_entity_poly.entity_id
_entity_poly.type
_entity_poly.pdbx_seq_one_letter_code
_entity_poly.pdbx_strand_id
1 'polypeptide(L)'
;MSSKSKNIFTLARVMCLFAFIVLCVASAMSFLHHPKSFSVIPKPEYTIFIVNFISAISCLFLVFKPENWKAQCLILFIQSVSTTLTGYNTLGTFLYSALIILLFVNGFFKTHLKEKIISLCIIWAAVCFGYGIYAMNNDAFGKRGIYMFLLEISLSIFFFGFYYYVYKKIETLLVTLVPVKPLPNNGIKLPALGTELHLSDYSLTERQVKLVLEYLATQKNYEALGEQFYISKSTVKKDMTVIFEKFGVTNLKELHILLLQFIVKA
;
A
#
# COMPACT_ATOMS: atom_id res chain seq x y z
N MET A 1 -3.85 -9.44 -22.28
CA MET A 1 -4.07 -8.94 -20.91
C MET A 1 -4.43 -10.12 -20.02
N SER A 2 -3.63 -10.41 -18.99
CA SER A 2 -3.83 -11.57 -18.09
C SER A 2 -5.17 -11.43 -17.35
N SER A 3 -5.87 -12.53 -17.08
CA SER A 3 -7.11 -12.59 -16.28
C SER A 3 -6.98 -11.88 -14.92
N LYS A 4 -5.79 -11.89 -14.32
CA LYS A 4 -5.43 -11.24 -13.06
C LYS A 4 -5.46 -9.70 -13.17
N SER A 5 -4.99 -9.16 -14.30
CA SER A 5 -5.08 -7.72 -14.60
C SER A 5 -6.54 -7.27 -14.69
N LYS A 6 -7.41 -8.06 -15.33
CA LYS A 6 -8.85 -7.76 -15.43
C LYS A 6 -9.52 -7.66 -14.05
N ASN A 7 -9.20 -8.56 -13.12
CA ASN A 7 -9.81 -8.57 -11.78
C ASN A 7 -9.41 -7.36 -10.95
N ILE A 8 -8.15 -6.93 -11.03
CA ILE A 8 -7.66 -5.74 -10.32
C ILE A 8 -8.33 -4.48 -10.86
N PHE A 9 -8.45 -4.34 -12.17
CA PHE A 9 -9.14 -3.20 -12.78
C PHE A 9 -10.65 -3.21 -12.48
N THR A 10 -11.27 -4.38 -12.39
CA THR A 10 -12.67 -4.50 -11.98
C THR A 10 -12.85 -4.03 -10.54
N LEU A 11 -11.98 -4.44 -9.62
CA LEU A 11 -12.02 -3.99 -8.23
C LEU A 11 -11.82 -2.47 -8.13
N ALA A 12 -10.84 -1.92 -8.84
CA ALA A 12 -10.59 -0.47 -8.86
C ALA A 12 -11.81 0.31 -9.39
N ARG A 13 -12.49 -0.18 -10.44
CA ARG A 13 -13.72 0.42 -10.95
C ARG A 13 -14.85 0.41 -9.93
N VAL A 14 -15.05 -0.73 -9.25
CA VAL A 14 -16.06 -0.86 -8.19
C VAL A 14 -15.78 0.11 -7.06
N MET A 15 -14.52 0.24 -6.62
CA MET A 15 -14.13 1.20 -5.58
C MET A 15 -14.36 2.65 -6.01
N CYS A 16 -14.04 3.01 -7.26
CA CYS A 16 -14.29 4.35 -7.79
C CYS A 16 -15.80 4.65 -7.89
N LEU A 17 -16.61 3.67 -8.30
CA LEU A 17 -18.07 3.80 -8.34
C LEU A 17 -18.66 3.98 -6.93
N PHE A 18 -18.18 3.20 -5.97
CA PHE A 18 -18.58 3.35 -4.57
C PHE A 18 -18.21 4.72 -4.02
N ALA A 19 -16.97 5.18 -4.26
CA ALA A 19 -16.51 6.52 -3.87
C ALA A 19 -17.38 7.63 -4.52
N PHE A 20 -17.74 7.48 -5.79
CA PHE A 20 -18.65 8.39 -6.48
C PHE A 20 -20.00 8.51 -5.73
N ILE A 21 -20.64 7.37 -5.40
CA ILE A 21 -21.93 7.35 -4.71
C ILE A 21 -21.80 8.03 -3.33
N VAL A 22 -20.78 7.65 -2.56
CA VAL A 22 -20.54 8.21 -1.21
C VAL A 22 -20.32 9.72 -1.27
N LEU A 23 -19.53 10.21 -2.23
CA LEU A 23 -19.26 11.64 -2.39
C LEU A 23 -20.50 12.42 -2.86
N CYS A 24 -21.35 11.83 -3.70
CA CYS A 24 -22.64 12.44 -4.05
C CYS A 24 -23.56 12.58 -2.83
N VAL A 25 -23.66 11.53 -2.01
CA VAL A 25 -24.43 11.56 -0.77
C VAL A 25 -23.85 12.59 0.20
N ALA A 26 -22.54 12.57 0.41
CA ALA A 26 -21.86 13.54 1.30
C ALA A 26 -22.03 14.98 0.82
N SER A 27 -22.02 15.21 -0.50
CA SER A 27 -22.31 16.50 -1.11
C SER A 27 -23.73 16.98 -0.78
N ALA A 28 -24.72 16.13 -0.97
CA ALA A 28 -26.12 16.46 -0.64
C ALA A 28 -26.32 16.68 0.86
N MET A 29 -25.70 15.86 1.71
CA MET A 29 -25.83 15.95 3.17
C MET A 29 -25.14 17.17 3.77
N SER A 30 -24.22 17.84 3.04
CA SER A 30 -23.49 19.00 3.55
C SER A 30 -24.38 20.16 3.95
N PHE A 31 -25.57 20.31 3.33
CA PHE A 31 -26.54 21.32 3.67
C PHE A 31 -27.50 20.91 4.79
N LEU A 32 -27.62 19.60 5.05
CA LEU A 32 -28.53 19.07 6.06
C LEU A 32 -27.84 18.91 7.41
N HIS A 33 -26.56 18.71 7.42
CA HIS A 33 -25.80 18.45 8.63
C HIS A 33 -24.55 19.35 8.68
N HIS A 34 -24.70 20.49 9.34
CA HIS A 34 -23.57 21.37 9.63
C HIS A 34 -22.67 20.72 10.70
N PRO A 35 -21.36 20.66 10.48
CA PRO A 35 -20.48 20.22 11.53
C PRO A 35 -20.61 21.17 12.72
N LYS A 36 -21.05 20.64 13.86
CA LYS A 36 -21.02 21.36 15.15
C LYS A 36 -19.58 21.60 15.62
N SER A 37 -18.63 21.01 14.94
CA SER A 37 -17.21 21.13 15.17
C SER A 37 -16.67 22.39 14.48
N PHE A 38 -15.57 22.82 15.00
CA PHE A 38 -14.82 23.97 14.55
C PHE A 38 -14.35 23.81 13.09
N SER A 39 -14.63 24.79 12.27
CA SER A 39 -14.16 24.85 10.88
C SER A 39 -13.27 26.08 10.67
N VAL A 40 -12.10 25.87 10.05
CA VAL A 40 -11.21 26.97 9.62
C VAL A 40 -11.82 27.77 8.48
N ILE A 41 -12.64 27.10 7.66
CA ILE A 41 -13.24 27.70 6.47
C ILE A 41 -14.62 28.26 6.84
N PRO A 42 -14.90 29.54 6.54
CA PRO A 42 -16.23 30.10 6.72
C PRO A 42 -17.20 29.39 5.77
N LYS A 43 -18.44 29.12 6.27
CA LYS A 43 -19.49 28.42 5.53
C LYS A 43 -19.01 27.07 4.95
N PRO A 44 -18.59 26.12 5.82
CA PRO A 44 -18.00 24.86 5.41
C PRO A 44 -18.92 24.02 4.52
N GLU A 45 -20.25 24.20 4.62
CA GLU A 45 -21.26 23.53 3.80
C GLU A 45 -21.02 23.70 2.30
N TYR A 46 -20.72 24.92 1.85
CA TYR A 46 -20.44 25.20 0.44
C TYR A 46 -19.12 24.57 -0.02
N THR A 47 -18.09 24.66 0.83
CA THR A 47 -16.79 24.04 0.52
C THR A 47 -16.90 22.52 0.43
N ILE A 48 -17.56 21.89 1.40
CA ILE A 48 -17.81 20.46 1.42
C ILE A 48 -18.60 20.06 0.17
N PHE A 49 -19.67 20.80 -0.17
CA PHE A 49 -20.46 20.54 -1.36
C PHE A 49 -19.60 20.57 -2.63
N ILE A 50 -18.88 21.68 -2.86
CA ILE A 50 -18.09 21.90 -4.08
C ILE A 50 -17.00 20.84 -4.21
N VAL A 51 -16.22 20.63 -3.14
CA VAL A 51 -15.10 19.67 -3.16
C VAL A 51 -15.60 18.24 -3.37
N ASN A 52 -16.66 17.84 -2.67
CA ASN A 52 -17.22 16.50 -2.84
C ASN A 52 -17.84 16.32 -4.22
N PHE A 53 -18.51 17.32 -4.77
CA PHE A 53 -19.10 17.25 -6.10
C PHE A 53 -18.03 17.12 -7.20
N ILE A 54 -16.99 17.95 -7.16
CA ILE A 54 -15.87 17.86 -8.12
C ILE A 54 -15.16 16.51 -7.98
N SER A 55 -14.93 16.05 -6.76
CA SER A 55 -14.31 14.75 -6.50
C SER A 55 -15.19 13.59 -6.97
N ALA A 56 -16.52 13.68 -6.83
CA ALA A 56 -17.45 12.69 -7.35
C ALA A 56 -17.34 12.57 -8.88
N ILE A 57 -17.37 13.69 -9.59
CA ILE A 57 -17.21 13.71 -11.07
C ILE A 57 -15.84 13.08 -11.44
N SER A 58 -14.78 13.42 -10.70
CA SER A 58 -13.45 12.86 -10.93
C SER A 58 -13.41 11.35 -10.68
N CYS A 59 -14.10 10.85 -9.65
CA CYS A 59 -14.23 9.42 -9.39
C CYS A 59 -15.01 8.71 -10.51
N LEU A 60 -16.06 9.33 -11.04
CA LEU A 60 -16.81 8.80 -12.17
C LEU A 60 -15.90 8.66 -13.42
N PHE A 61 -15.06 9.66 -13.68
CA PHE A 61 -14.08 9.57 -14.76
C PHE A 61 -13.08 8.43 -14.55
N LEU A 62 -12.66 8.19 -13.29
CA LEU A 62 -11.75 7.11 -12.94
C LEU A 62 -12.36 5.70 -13.10
N VAL A 63 -13.69 5.57 -13.11
CA VAL A 63 -14.35 4.28 -13.45
C VAL A 63 -13.95 3.84 -14.86
N PHE A 64 -13.81 4.79 -15.79
CA PHE A 64 -13.39 4.52 -17.17
C PHE A 64 -11.86 4.36 -17.31
N LYS A 65 -11.08 5.09 -16.48
CA LYS A 65 -9.62 5.06 -16.49
C LYS A 65 -9.03 4.74 -15.11
N PRO A 66 -9.25 3.52 -14.57
CA PRO A 66 -8.82 3.14 -13.22
C PRO A 66 -7.30 3.06 -13.05
N GLU A 67 -6.55 3.10 -14.14
CA GLU A 67 -5.08 3.07 -14.15
C GLU A 67 -4.44 4.39 -13.68
N ASN A 68 -5.21 5.48 -13.66
CA ASN A 68 -4.69 6.80 -13.34
C ASN A 68 -4.57 7.00 -11.82
N TRP A 69 -3.60 6.30 -11.21
CA TRP A 69 -3.32 6.39 -9.79
C TRP A 69 -2.95 7.82 -9.33
N LYS A 70 -2.36 8.65 -10.24
CA LYS A 70 -2.02 10.05 -9.92
C LYS A 70 -3.28 10.88 -9.64
N ALA A 71 -4.32 10.69 -10.44
CA ALA A 71 -5.59 11.36 -10.20
C ALA A 71 -6.27 10.87 -8.92
N GLN A 72 -6.18 9.57 -8.60
CA GLN A 72 -6.67 9.03 -7.33
C GLN A 72 -5.95 9.67 -6.14
N CYS A 73 -4.62 9.81 -6.21
CA CYS A 73 -3.83 10.48 -5.17
C CYS A 73 -4.24 11.96 -5.02
N LEU A 74 -4.46 12.66 -6.12
CA LEU A 74 -4.89 14.06 -6.08
C LEU A 74 -6.24 14.23 -5.40
N ILE A 75 -7.21 13.38 -5.73
CA ILE A 75 -8.54 13.40 -5.09
C ILE A 75 -8.41 13.13 -3.59
N LEU A 76 -7.66 12.10 -3.19
CA LEU A 76 -7.45 11.79 -1.77
C LEU A 76 -6.75 12.93 -1.03
N PHE A 77 -5.79 13.59 -1.66
CA PHE A 77 -5.11 14.75 -1.08
C PHE A 77 -6.07 15.92 -0.85
N ILE A 78 -6.82 16.30 -1.89
CA ILE A 78 -7.80 17.40 -1.79
C ILE A 78 -8.86 17.08 -0.74
N GLN A 79 -9.37 15.84 -0.73
CA GLN A 79 -10.36 15.40 0.25
C GLN A 79 -9.80 15.41 1.67
N SER A 80 -8.56 14.93 1.90
CA SER A 80 -7.95 14.92 3.23
C SER A 80 -7.77 16.32 3.80
N VAL A 81 -7.27 17.26 2.99
CA VAL A 81 -7.08 18.66 3.40
C VAL A 81 -8.43 19.33 3.65
N SER A 82 -9.37 19.21 2.71
CA SER A 82 -10.68 19.83 2.82
C SER A 82 -11.47 19.34 4.05
N THR A 83 -11.49 18.03 4.30
CA THR A 83 -12.18 17.45 5.45
C THR A 83 -11.55 17.90 6.78
N THR A 84 -10.22 17.97 6.86
CA THR A 84 -9.54 18.48 8.06
C THR A 84 -9.89 19.93 8.32
N LEU A 85 -9.81 20.81 7.31
CA LEU A 85 -10.06 22.24 7.45
C LEU A 85 -11.54 22.57 7.69
N THR A 86 -12.45 21.69 7.29
CA THR A 86 -13.91 21.85 7.53
C THR A 86 -14.39 21.21 8.83
N GLY A 87 -13.48 20.69 9.67
CA GLY A 87 -13.79 20.21 11.01
C GLY A 87 -13.99 18.69 11.13
N TYR A 88 -13.78 17.92 10.07
CA TYR A 88 -13.82 16.45 10.10
C TYR A 88 -12.40 15.84 10.16
N ASN A 89 -11.63 16.23 11.16
CA ASN A 89 -10.20 15.95 11.29
C ASN A 89 -9.88 14.47 11.22
N THR A 90 -10.59 13.63 11.97
CA THR A 90 -10.36 12.19 12.00
C THR A 90 -10.51 11.57 10.60
N LEU A 91 -11.53 12.01 9.85
CA LEU A 91 -11.74 11.56 8.48
C LEU A 91 -10.63 12.08 7.55
N GLY A 92 -10.21 13.34 7.71
CA GLY A 92 -9.11 13.92 6.94
C GLY A 92 -7.81 13.15 7.16
N THR A 93 -7.49 12.83 8.41
CA THR A 93 -6.30 12.04 8.78
C THR A 93 -6.36 10.62 8.22
N PHE A 94 -7.54 10.00 8.26
CA PHE A 94 -7.77 8.69 7.65
C PHE A 94 -7.51 8.72 6.13
N LEU A 95 -8.06 9.70 5.42
CA LEU A 95 -7.87 9.86 3.97
C LEU A 95 -6.40 10.16 3.61
N TYR A 96 -5.72 10.96 4.42
CA TYR A 96 -4.29 11.23 4.21
C TYR A 96 -3.43 9.98 4.39
N SER A 97 -3.74 9.17 5.39
CA SER A 97 -3.04 7.88 5.59
C SER A 97 -3.28 6.93 4.41
N ALA A 98 -4.50 6.89 3.87
CA ALA A 98 -4.81 6.13 2.67
C ALA A 98 -4.03 6.63 1.44
N LEU A 99 -3.86 7.96 1.29
CA LEU A 99 -3.02 8.56 0.25
C LEU A 99 -1.56 8.07 0.36
N ILE A 100 -0.97 8.08 1.55
CA ILE A 100 0.41 7.62 1.75
C ILE A 100 0.57 6.16 1.32
N ILE A 101 -0.39 5.30 1.67
CA ILE A 101 -0.36 3.89 1.25
C ILE A 101 -0.50 3.76 -0.27
N LEU A 102 -1.40 4.51 -0.90
CA LEU A 102 -1.56 4.50 -2.34
C LEU A 102 -0.27 4.92 -3.06
N LEU A 103 0.41 5.96 -2.58
CA LEU A 103 1.72 6.39 -3.06
C LEU A 103 2.78 5.31 -2.89
N PHE A 104 2.78 4.60 -1.75
CA PHE A 104 3.71 3.51 -1.47
C PHE A 104 3.51 2.34 -2.43
N VAL A 105 2.26 1.88 -2.60
CA VAL A 105 1.91 0.75 -3.49
C VAL A 105 2.29 1.05 -4.94
N ASN A 106 2.09 2.29 -5.40
CA ASN A 106 2.45 2.70 -6.76
C ASN A 106 3.93 3.02 -6.96
N GLY A 107 4.75 2.79 -5.95
CA GLY A 107 6.20 2.91 -6.05
C GLY A 107 6.72 4.36 -6.08
N PHE A 108 5.91 5.33 -5.64
CA PHE A 108 6.34 6.73 -5.54
C PHE A 108 7.62 6.90 -4.71
N PHE A 109 7.80 6.06 -3.70
CA PHE A 109 8.93 6.09 -2.77
C PHE A 109 10.16 5.30 -3.23
N LYS A 110 10.18 4.74 -4.44
CA LYS A 110 11.34 3.99 -4.94
C LYS A 110 12.59 4.86 -5.11
N THR A 111 12.40 6.14 -5.39
CA THR A 111 13.48 7.12 -5.52
C THR A 111 13.33 8.23 -4.49
N HIS A 112 14.43 8.71 -3.91
CA HIS A 112 14.42 9.83 -2.94
C HIS A 112 13.46 9.64 -1.76
N LEU A 113 13.47 8.42 -1.17
CA LEU A 113 12.53 8.01 -0.11
C LEU A 113 12.47 9.03 1.04
N LYS A 114 13.64 9.43 1.57
CA LYS A 114 13.72 10.32 2.73
C LYS A 114 13.12 11.69 2.44
N GLU A 115 13.48 12.30 1.32
CA GLU A 115 13.02 13.63 0.93
C GLU A 115 11.50 13.67 0.74
N LYS A 116 10.93 12.65 0.06
CA LYS A 116 9.50 12.53 -0.18
C LYS A 116 8.70 12.31 1.09
N ILE A 117 9.18 11.45 2.00
CA ILE A 117 8.53 11.24 3.30
C ILE A 117 8.56 12.53 4.10
N ILE A 118 9.73 13.19 4.20
CA ILE A 118 9.86 14.45 4.92
C ILE A 118 8.92 15.51 4.35
N SER A 119 8.86 15.65 3.02
CA SER A 119 7.97 16.63 2.37
C SER A 119 6.49 16.36 2.69
N LEU A 120 6.05 15.10 2.62
CA LEU A 120 4.67 14.74 2.95
C LEU A 120 4.36 14.97 4.44
N CYS A 121 5.30 14.64 5.34
CA CYS A 121 5.16 14.93 6.76
C CYS A 121 5.07 16.43 7.05
N ILE A 122 5.89 17.25 6.38
CA ILE A 122 5.85 18.71 6.54
C ILE A 122 4.51 19.27 6.04
N ILE A 123 4.04 18.83 4.86
CA ILE A 123 2.76 19.28 4.32
C ILE A 123 1.62 18.96 5.29
N TRP A 124 1.57 17.73 5.78
CA TRP A 124 0.51 17.32 6.72
C TRP A 124 0.62 18.01 8.07
N ALA A 125 1.83 18.15 8.61
CA ALA A 125 2.08 18.90 9.83
C ALA A 125 1.65 20.37 9.68
N ALA A 126 1.88 21.00 8.53
CA ALA A 126 1.44 22.37 8.26
C ALA A 126 -0.10 22.48 8.26
N VAL A 127 -0.83 21.52 7.71
CA VAL A 127 -2.31 21.47 7.73
C VAL A 127 -2.80 21.31 9.17
N CYS A 128 -2.25 20.35 9.92
CA CYS A 128 -2.63 20.10 11.31
C CYS A 128 -2.28 21.29 12.23
N PHE A 129 -1.11 21.87 12.04
CA PHE A 129 -0.65 23.02 12.82
C PHE A 129 -1.47 24.28 12.52
N GLY A 130 -1.75 24.53 11.23
CA GLY A 130 -2.63 25.64 10.81
C GLY A 130 -4.03 25.51 11.42
N TYR A 131 -4.60 24.31 11.40
CA TYR A 131 -5.86 24.01 12.08
C TYR A 131 -5.75 24.23 13.60
N GLY A 132 -4.69 23.75 14.24
CA GLY A 132 -4.45 23.90 15.68
C GLY A 132 -4.32 25.35 16.11
N ILE A 133 -3.53 26.18 15.40
CA ILE A 133 -3.37 27.61 15.68
C ILE A 133 -4.74 28.33 15.57
N TYR A 134 -5.47 28.04 14.49
CA TYR A 134 -6.79 28.67 14.32
C TYR A 134 -7.75 28.26 15.45
N ALA A 135 -7.73 26.98 15.87
CA ALA A 135 -8.51 26.49 17.00
C ALA A 135 -8.12 27.15 18.33
N MET A 136 -6.83 27.45 18.55
CA MET A 136 -6.34 28.16 19.75
C MET A 136 -6.79 29.62 19.79
N ASN A 137 -6.82 30.30 18.65
CA ASN A 137 -7.20 31.71 18.55
C ASN A 137 -8.71 31.91 18.57
N ASN A 138 -9.51 30.85 18.56
CA ASN A 138 -10.96 30.93 18.59
C ASN A 138 -11.46 30.63 20.01
N ASP A 139 -12.20 31.57 20.60
CA ASP A 139 -12.67 31.50 22.00
C ASP A 139 -13.48 30.25 22.32
N ALA A 140 -14.09 29.65 21.30
CA ALA A 140 -14.86 28.40 21.43
C ALA A 140 -14.03 27.20 21.89
N PHE A 141 -12.70 27.19 21.61
CA PHE A 141 -11.82 26.06 21.90
C PHE A 141 -10.68 26.37 22.88
N GLY A 142 -10.30 27.64 23.04
CA GLY A 142 -9.24 28.08 23.95
C GLY A 142 -7.95 27.26 23.83
N LYS A 143 -7.41 26.80 24.96
CA LYS A 143 -6.16 26.00 25.00
C LYS A 143 -6.28 24.59 24.34
N ARG A 144 -7.44 24.19 23.84
CA ARG A 144 -7.63 22.86 23.25
C ARG A 144 -6.96 22.70 21.89
N GLY A 145 -6.53 23.79 21.23
CA GLY A 145 -5.83 23.72 19.94
C GLY A 145 -4.59 22.84 19.95
N ILE A 146 -3.76 22.91 21.02
CA ILE A 146 -2.60 22.03 21.18
C ILE A 146 -3.01 20.56 21.29
N TYR A 147 -4.05 20.26 22.08
CA TYR A 147 -4.56 18.89 22.20
C TYR A 147 -5.09 18.36 20.87
N MET A 148 -5.76 19.20 20.10
CA MET A 148 -6.24 18.81 18.76
C MET A 148 -5.07 18.52 17.82
N PHE A 149 -4.02 19.34 17.81
CA PHE A 149 -2.82 19.07 17.02
C PHE A 149 -2.12 17.76 17.42
N LEU A 150 -1.93 17.52 18.73
CA LEU A 150 -1.33 16.28 19.22
C LEU A 150 -2.20 15.06 18.90
N LEU A 151 -3.53 15.20 18.98
CA LEU A 151 -4.47 14.15 18.60
C LEU A 151 -4.32 13.80 17.12
N GLU A 152 -4.24 14.80 16.23
CA GLU A 152 -4.09 14.58 14.78
C GLU A 152 -2.78 13.85 14.44
N ILE A 153 -1.68 14.21 15.10
CA ILE A 153 -0.41 13.49 14.93
C ILE A 153 -0.54 12.05 15.39
N SER A 154 -1.15 11.83 16.57
CA SER A 154 -1.34 10.49 17.12
C SER A 154 -2.21 9.62 16.23
N LEU A 155 -3.31 10.18 15.70
CA LEU A 155 -4.20 9.50 14.74
C LEU A 155 -3.48 9.22 13.42
N SER A 156 -2.65 10.14 12.94
CA SER A 156 -1.85 9.92 11.71
C SER A 156 -0.91 8.73 11.87
N ILE A 157 -0.21 8.63 13.00
CA ILE A 157 0.68 7.50 13.30
C ILE A 157 -0.14 6.20 13.40
N PHE A 158 -1.26 6.23 14.11
CA PHE A 158 -2.14 5.08 14.26
C PHE A 158 -2.66 4.57 12.92
N PHE A 159 -3.27 5.44 12.11
CA PHE A 159 -3.82 5.05 10.81
C PHE A 159 -2.74 4.59 9.84
N PHE A 160 -1.58 5.25 9.81
CA PHE A 160 -0.47 4.80 8.99
C PHE A 160 0.00 3.39 9.39
N GLY A 161 0.18 3.14 10.69
CA GLY A 161 0.55 1.82 11.20
C GLY A 161 -0.51 0.77 10.91
N PHE A 162 -1.80 1.09 11.08
CA PHE A 162 -2.92 0.23 10.77
C PHE A 162 -2.96 -0.15 9.29
N TYR A 163 -2.89 0.83 8.39
CA TYR A 163 -2.89 0.56 6.95
C TYR A 163 -1.67 -0.24 6.51
N TYR A 164 -0.49 0.08 7.04
CA TYR A 164 0.71 -0.69 6.75
C TYR A 164 0.58 -2.14 7.18
N TYR A 165 0.02 -2.38 8.38
CA TYR A 165 -0.26 -3.73 8.87
C TYR A 165 -1.25 -4.47 7.95
N VAL A 166 -2.37 -3.84 7.61
CA VAL A 166 -3.39 -4.42 6.71
C VAL A 166 -2.80 -4.72 5.34
N TYR A 167 -2.01 -3.79 4.77
CA TYR A 167 -1.33 -4.00 3.50
C TYR A 167 -0.41 -5.22 3.54
N LYS A 168 0.42 -5.33 4.59
CA LYS A 168 1.32 -6.48 4.77
C LYS A 168 0.55 -7.79 4.94
N LYS A 169 -0.55 -7.78 5.67
CA LYS A 169 -1.38 -8.96 5.85
C LYS A 169 -2.03 -9.40 4.53
N ILE A 170 -2.56 -8.45 3.76
CA ILE A 170 -3.14 -8.72 2.42
C ILE A 170 -2.04 -9.19 1.46
N GLU A 171 -0.86 -8.58 1.44
CA GLU A 171 0.27 -9.03 0.61
C GLU A 171 0.60 -10.50 0.92
N THR A 172 0.69 -10.88 2.19
CA THR A 172 0.94 -12.25 2.60
C THR A 172 -0.17 -13.20 2.16
N LEU A 173 -1.44 -12.82 2.35
CA LEU A 173 -2.59 -13.63 1.94
C LEU A 173 -2.66 -13.78 0.41
N LEU A 174 -2.39 -12.72 -0.34
CA LEU A 174 -2.39 -12.79 -1.80
C LEU A 174 -1.27 -13.70 -2.32
N VAL A 175 -0.11 -13.71 -1.65
CA VAL A 175 0.99 -14.62 -1.99
C VAL A 175 0.57 -16.08 -1.78
N THR A 176 -0.19 -16.38 -0.72
CA THR A 176 -0.64 -17.74 -0.41
C THR A 176 -1.84 -18.19 -1.23
N LEU A 177 -2.73 -17.26 -1.63
CA LEU A 177 -3.97 -17.59 -2.35
C LEU A 177 -3.86 -17.55 -3.88
N VAL A 178 -2.81 -16.92 -4.41
CA VAL A 178 -2.61 -16.85 -5.87
C VAL A 178 -1.64 -17.94 -6.29
N PRO A 179 -2.11 -19.03 -6.90
CA PRO A 179 -1.19 -19.99 -7.51
C PRO A 179 -0.36 -19.23 -8.55
N VAL A 180 0.95 -19.20 -8.35
CA VAL A 180 1.87 -18.67 -9.37
C VAL A 180 1.69 -19.57 -10.56
N LYS A 181 1.17 -19.02 -11.69
CA LYS A 181 1.25 -19.75 -12.95
C LYS A 181 2.72 -20.10 -13.14
N PRO A 182 3.04 -21.36 -13.43
CA PRO A 182 4.39 -21.67 -13.85
C PRO A 182 4.74 -20.72 -14.98
N LEU A 183 5.87 -20.06 -14.86
CA LEU A 183 6.41 -19.20 -15.92
C LEU A 183 6.55 -20.01 -17.21
N PRO A 184 6.45 -19.36 -18.39
CA PRO A 184 6.38 -20.05 -19.65
C PRO A 184 7.56 -21.02 -19.80
N ASN A 185 7.21 -22.25 -19.90
CA ASN A 185 7.93 -23.48 -20.22
C ASN A 185 9.38 -23.32 -20.72
N ASN A 186 10.33 -23.36 -19.80
CA ASN A 186 11.69 -23.81 -20.14
C ASN A 186 11.81 -25.35 -20.00
N GLY A 187 10.74 -26.10 -20.25
CA GLY A 187 10.79 -27.56 -20.18
C GLY A 187 10.75 -28.18 -18.77
N ILE A 188 10.61 -27.35 -17.73
CA ILE A 188 10.62 -27.81 -16.33
C ILE A 188 9.25 -28.37 -16.00
N LYS A 189 9.16 -29.67 -15.75
CA LYS A 189 7.95 -30.34 -15.25
C LYS A 189 7.91 -30.18 -13.73
N LEU A 190 7.12 -29.23 -13.25
CA LEU A 190 6.78 -29.14 -11.83
C LEU A 190 5.71 -30.17 -11.47
N PRO A 191 5.75 -30.78 -10.29
CA PRO A 191 4.71 -31.70 -9.82
C PRO A 191 3.38 -30.97 -9.59
N ALA A 192 2.31 -31.71 -9.28
CA ALA A 192 1.00 -31.10 -8.99
C ALA A 192 1.09 -30.22 -7.73
N LEU A 193 0.32 -29.13 -7.69
CA LEU A 193 0.29 -28.21 -6.54
C LEU A 193 -0.07 -28.95 -5.25
N GLY A 194 0.66 -28.66 -4.17
CA GLY A 194 0.47 -29.28 -2.86
C GLY A 194 1.13 -30.66 -2.70
N THR A 195 1.84 -31.17 -3.72
CA THR A 195 2.57 -32.43 -3.64
C THR A 195 4.04 -32.20 -3.23
N GLU A 196 4.78 -33.30 -3.01
CA GLU A 196 6.20 -33.24 -2.70
C GLU A 196 7.01 -32.83 -3.93
N LEU A 197 7.96 -31.94 -3.73
CA LEU A 197 8.92 -31.47 -4.72
C LEU A 197 10.33 -31.79 -4.20
N HIS A 198 11.00 -32.73 -4.85
CA HIS A 198 12.38 -33.08 -4.53
C HIS A 198 13.35 -32.18 -5.31
N LEU A 199 14.16 -31.38 -4.58
CA LEU A 199 15.11 -30.45 -5.20
C LEU A 199 16.20 -31.17 -5.98
N SER A 200 16.54 -32.42 -5.59
CA SER A 200 17.47 -33.29 -6.28
C SER A 200 17.07 -33.56 -7.74
N ASP A 201 15.76 -33.61 -8.05
CA ASP A 201 15.25 -33.89 -9.41
C ASP A 201 15.55 -32.75 -10.41
N TYR A 202 15.93 -31.58 -9.91
CA TYR A 202 16.26 -30.39 -10.71
C TYR A 202 17.74 -30.21 -10.97
N SER A 203 18.55 -31.27 -10.77
CA SER A 203 20.01 -31.25 -11.00
C SER A 203 20.71 -30.11 -10.25
N LEU A 204 20.28 -29.82 -9.05
CA LEU A 204 20.91 -28.89 -8.14
C LEU A 204 22.06 -29.59 -7.39
N THR A 205 23.13 -28.87 -7.14
CA THR A 205 24.21 -29.37 -6.27
C THR A 205 23.74 -29.41 -4.82
N GLU A 206 24.37 -30.26 -3.98
CA GLU A 206 24.03 -30.32 -2.54
C GLU A 206 24.08 -28.94 -1.86
N ARG A 207 25.05 -28.10 -2.24
CA ARG A 207 25.16 -26.74 -1.72
C ARG A 207 23.96 -25.89 -2.12
N GLN A 208 23.51 -25.99 -3.37
CA GLN A 208 22.35 -25.26 -3.88
C GLN A 208 21.06 -25.72 -3.21
N VAL A 209 20.90 -27.03 -3.00
CA VAL A 209 19.78 -27.59 -2.23
C VAL A 209 19.74 -27.01 -0.81
N LYS A 210 20.88 -27.05 -0.10
CA LYS A 210 20.99 -26.47 1.26
C LYS A 210 20.68 -24.97 1.29
N LEU A 211 21.16 -24.21 0.29
CA LEU A 211 20.87 -22.77 0.18
C LEU A 211 19.37 -22.49 -0.02
N VAL A 212 18.70 -23.29 -0.85
CA VAL A 212 17.23 -23.15 -1.08
C VAL A 212 16.47 -23.47 0.20
N LEU A 213 16.77 -24.57 0.86
CA LEU A 213 16.08 -24.98 2.08
C LEU A 213 16.27 -23.97 3.21
N GLU A 214 17.50 -23.48 3.41
CA GLU A 214 17.79 -22.46 4.40
C GLU A 214 17.08 -21.13 4.08
N TYR A 215 17.08 -20.73 2.81
CA TYR A 215 16.36 -19.55 2.38
C TYR A 215 14.84 -19.67 2.65
N LEU A 216 14.25 -20.83 2.36
CA LEU A 216 12.83 -21.06 2.65
C LEU A 216 12.50 -20.98 4.14
N ALA A 217 13.39 -21.51 4.99
CA ALA A 217 13.22 -21.52 6.42
C ALA A 217 13.40 -20.13 7.07
N THR A 218 14.35 -19.33 6.58
CA THR A 218 14.81 -18.12 7.28
C THR A 218 14.57 -16.82 6.53
N GLN A 219 14.35 -16.87 5.22
CA GLN A 219 14.23 -15.72 4.31
C GLN A 219 15.40 -14.73 4.39
N LYS A 220 16.59 -15.21 4.76
CA LYS A 220 17.80 -14.41 4.88
C LYS A 220 18.23 -13.85 3.51
N ASN A 221 18.90 -12.69 3.54
CA ASN A 221 19.50 -12.10 2.36
C ASN A 221 20.79 -12.86 1.95
N TYR A 222 21.36 -12.53 0.78
CA TYR A 222 22.58 -13.19 0.25
C TYR A 222 23.81 -13.08 1.19
N GLU A 223 23.89 -12.03 1.98
CA GLU A 223 24.98 -11.76 2.90
C GLU A 223 24.92 -12.71 4.09
N ALA A 224 23.75 -12.76 4.75
CA ALA A 224 23.49 -13.65 5.89
C ALA A 224 23.55 -15.15 5.51
N LEU A 225 23.11 -15.50 4.28
CA LEU A 225 23.31 -16.86 3.75
C LEU A 225 24.79 -17.15 3.51
N GLY A 226 25.55 -16.17 3.00
CA GLY A 226 26.98 -16.31 2.80
C GLY A 226 27.74 -16.57 4.10
N GLU A 227 27.43 -15.81 5.14
CA GLU A 227 28.01 -15.99 6.48
C GLU A 227 27.70 -17.38 7.05
N GLN A 228 26.46 -17.82 6.94
CA GLN A 228 26.02 -19.11 7.47
C GLN A 228 26.68 -20.31 6.76
N PHE A 229 26.91 -20.21 5.47
CA PHE A 229 27.55 -21.29 4.67
C PHE A 229 29.06 -21.09 4.49
N TYR A 230 29.65 -20.08 5.13
CA TYR A 230 31.07 -19.73 5.01
C TYR A 230 31.53 -19.52 3.56
N ILE A 231 30.66 -18.87 2.75
CA ILE A 231 30.93 -18.53 1.34
C ILE A 231 30.67 -17.05 1.09
N SER A 232 31.32 -16.51 0.06
CA SER A 232 31.17 -15.11 -0.28
C SER A 232 29.74 -14.80 -0.79
N LYS A 233 29.25 -13.58 -0.53
CA LYS A 233 27.98 -13.07 -1.08
C LYS A 233 27.89 -13.23 -2.61
N SER A 234 29.02 -13.07 -3.31
CA SER A 234 29.09 -13.27 -4.76
C SER A 234 28.87 -14.72 -5.17
N THR A 235 29.36 -15.67 -4.39
CA THR A 235 29.16 -17.11 -4.60
C THR A 235 27.69 -17.47 -4.39
N VAL A 236 27.07 -16.98 -3.28
CA VAL A 236 25.62 -17.17 -3.04
C VAL A 236 24.81 -16.62 -4.22
N LYS A 237 25.15 -15.41 -4.70
CA LYS A 237 24.43 -14.80 -5.82
C LYS A 237 24.57 -15.63 -7.11
N LYS A 238 25.74 -16.18 -7.39
CA LYS A 238 25.97 -17.09 -8.53
C LYS A 238 25.13 -18.36 -8.41
N ASP A 239 25.14 -19.02 -7.25
CA ASP A 239 24.36 -20.22 -7.03
C ASP A 239 22.86 -19.94 -7.17
N MET A 240 22.37 -18.82 -6.60
CA MET A 240 20.97 -18.42 -6.75
C MET A 240 20.58 -18.10 -8.19
N THR A 241 21.48 -17.53 -8.99
CA THR A 241 21.21 -17.32 -10.43
C THR A 241 20.98 -18.66 -11.15
N VAL A 242 21.80 -19.68 -10.88
CA VAL A 242 21.61 -21.02 -11.45
C VAL A 242 20.29 -21.64 -10.98
N ILE A 243 19.94 -21.48 -9.69
CA ILE A 243 18.67 -21.95 -9.14
C ILE A 243 17.49 -21.24 -9.84
N PHE A 244 17.58 -19.92 -10.06
CA PHE A 244 16.54 -19.17 -10.76
C PHE A 244 16.34 -19.67 -12.19
N GLU A 245 17.41 -19.92 -12.92
CA GLU A 245 17.35 -20.49 -14.26
C GLU A 245 16.70 -21.88 -14.26
N LYS A 246 17.03 -22.72 -13.27
CA LYS A 246 16.47 -24.07 -13.12
C LYS A 246 14.97 -24.07 -12.82
N PHE A 247 14.48 -23.09 -12.07
CA PHE A 247 13.05 -22.95 -11.72
C PHE A 247 12.29 -21.97 -12.61
N GLY A 248 12.96 -21.33 -13.57
CA GLY A 248 12.34 -20.35 -14.46
C GLY A 248 11.85 -19.10 -13.75
N VAL A 249 12.52 -18.69 -12.67
CA VAL A 249 12.21 -17.50 -11.88
C VAL A 249 13.30 -16.45 -12.02
N THR A 250 13.02 -15.20 -11.68
CA THR A 250 13.98 -14.10 -11.88
C THR A 250 14.60 -13.57 -10.59
N ASN A 251 14.02 -13.88 -9.44
CA ASN A 251 14.48 -13.35 -8.15
C ASN A 251 14.05 -14.25 -6.98
N LEU A 252 14.64 -13.97 -5.81
CA LEU A 252 14.37 -14.70 -4.55
C LEU A 252 12.88 -14.73 -4.18
N LYS A 253 12.17 -13.63 -4.41
CA LYS A 253 10.77 -13.53 -4.04
C LYS A 253 9.89 -14.44 -4.91
N GLU A 254 10.18 -14.51 -6.21
CA GLU A 254 9.50 -15.43 -7.12
C GLU A 254 9.82 -16.89 -6.80
N LEU A 255 11.08 -17.20 -6.48
CA LEU A 255 11.47 -18.54 -6.04
C LEU A 255 10.72 -18.95 -4.77
N HIS A 256 10.66 -18.06 -3.78
CA HIS A 256 9.91 -18.32 -2.53
C HIS A 256 8.44 -18.61 -2.80
N ILE A 257 7.79 -17.76 -3.61
CA ILE A 257 6.38 -17.92 -3.97
C ILE A 257 6.12 -19.22 -4.74
N LEU A 258 7.04 -19.60 -5.63
CA LEU A 258 6.92 -20.85 -6.38
C LEU A 258 7.02 -22.06 -5.43
N LEU A 259 8.04 -22.09 -4.58
CA LEU A 259 8.34 -23.24 -3.73
C LEU A 259 7.36 -23.39 -2.56
N LEU A 260 6.70 -22.30 -2.11
CA LEU A 260 5.63 -22.38 -1.10
C LEU A 260 4.39 -23.19 -1.55
N GLN A 261 4.28 -23.48 -2.85
CA GLN A 261 3.17 -24.27 -3.39
C GLN A 261 3.39 -25.78 -3.26
N PHE A 262 4.55 -26.21 -2.80
CA PHE A 262 4.97 -27.60 -2.71
C PHE A 262 5.47 -27.93 -1.30
N ILE A 263 5.49 -29.23 -0.97
CA ILE A 263 6.20 -29.76 0.20
C ILE A 263 7.64 -30.01 -0.27
N VAL A 264 8.50 -29.00 -0.06
CA VAL A 264 9.89 -29.06 -0.58
C VAL A 264 10.74 -30.00 0.25
N LYS A 265 11.38 -30.95 -0.41
CA LYS A 265 12.35 -31.90 0.15
C LYS A 265 13.72 -31.78 -0.54
N ALA A 266 14.76 -32.23 0.16
CA ALA A 266 16.12 -32.24 -0.37
C ALA A 266 16.26 -33.12 -1.62
#